data_5522188cc6cc70d42d1a827a1e29a547
#
_entry.id   5522188cc6cc70d42d1a827a1e29a547
#
_cell.length_a   1.000
_cell.length_b   1.000
_cell.length_c   1.000
_cell.angle_alpha   90.00
_cell.angle_beta   90.00
_cell.angle_gamma   90.00
#
_symmetry.space_group_name_H-M   'P 1'
#
loop_
_entity.id
_entity.type
_entity.pdbx_description
1 polymer ?
#
loop_
_entity_poly.entity_id
_entity_poly.type
_entity_poly.pdbx_seq_one_letter_code
_entity_poly.pdbx_strand_id
1 'polypeptide(L)'
;MKTIKSYPLLLAALVLTLCLSACGSKDGGQEEYRAPDIIEDAVYDPDAQGDYSDYFGKWVGIRDCEYTTMLVTPADGGMRFELYKDDRLAASGSAQQVPGHAFIYFFNDADGSAYLFASNNGDMELYSFGYFELKVPAPNTKGGFEDIAGTWYLGGGPNAESVLDIDNNGEWVLYEGSAVVDNGYLVQHDTIKEDYYAHSRQNEDVCYDMSTSLDREGIWWGSENDAYLKPV
;
A
#
# COMPACT_ATOMS: atom_id res chain seq x y z
N MET A 1 30.89 -19.23 -57.17
CA MET A 1 31.41 -17.87 -57.16
C MET A 1 30.29 -16.89 -57.53
N LYS A 2 29.67 -16.24 -56.52
CA LYS A 2 29.06 -14.92 -56.63
C LYS A 2 28.58 -14.51 -55.25
N THR A 3 29.16 -13.47 -54.76
CA THR A 3 29.01 -12.77 -53.49
C THR A 3 27.58 -12.28 -53.25
N ILE A 4 27.02 -12.65 -52.10
CA ILE A 4 25.78 -12.04 -51.56
C ILE A 4 26.19 -10.86 -50.68
N LYS A 5 25.80 -9.67 -51.07
CA LYS A 5 26.05 -8.42 -50.39
C LYS A 5 25.13 -8.28 -49.18
N SER A 6 25.73 -7.99 -48.05
CA SER A 6 25.11 -7.67 -46.78
C SER A 6 24.34 -6.33 -46.83
N TYR A 7 23.01 -6.37 -46.68
CA TYR A 7 22.16 -5.21 -46.49
C TYR A 7 21.21 -5.28 -45.27
N PRO A 8 21.55 -5.89 -44.14
CA PRO A 8 20.66 -5.75 -42.97
C PRO A 8 21.07 -4.66 -41.96
N LEU A 9 22.32 -4.12 -42.05
CA LEU A 9 22.79 -3.17 -41.02
C LEU A 9 22.29 -1.72 -41.23
N LEU A 10 21.92 -1.33 -42.44
CA LEU A 10 21.45 0.03 -42.75
C LEU A 10 19.98 0.24 -42.42
N LEU A 11 19.18 -0.83 -42.39
CA LEU A 11 17.75 -0.74 -42.05
C LEU A 11 17.54 -0.65 -40.54
N ALA A 12 18.40 -1.30 -39.73
CA ALA A 12 18.34 -1.22 -38.27
C ALA A 12 18.71 0.16 -37.73
N ALA A 13 19.66 0.86 -38.39
CA ALA A 13 20.05 2.21 -38.01
C ALA A 13 18.97 3.25 -38.34
N LEU A 14 18.16 3.04 -39.38
CA LEU A 14 17.11 3.96 -39.78
C LEU A 14 15.87 3.86 -38.89
N VAL A 15 15.57 2.67 -38.36
CA VAL A 15 14.44 2.48 -37.43
C VAL A 15 14.76 3.03 -36.05
N LEU A 16 16.03 2.94 -35.59
CA LEU A 16 16.43 3.53 -34.31
C LEU A 16 16.42 5.07 -34.32
N THR A 17 16.68 5.69 -35.46
CA THR A 17 16.68 7.16 -35.59
C THR A 17 15.26 7.73 -35.67
N LEU A 18 14.27 6.96 -36.11
CA LEU A 18 12.86 7.38 -36.15
C LEU A 18 12.12 7.25 -34.82
N CYS A 19 12.59 6.39 -33.90
CA CYS A 19 12.03 6.30 -32.55
C CYS A 19 12.49 7.42 -31.61
N LEU A 20 13.61 8.08 -31.90
CA LEU A 20 14.14 9.18 -31.10
C LEU A 20 13.56 10.56 -31.48
N SER A 21 12.81 10.65 -32.60
CA SER A 21 12.19 11.92 -33.04
C SER A 21 10.70 12.03 -32.74
N ALA A 22 10.08 11.05 -32.08
CA ALA A 22 8.67 11.08 -31.69
C ALA A 22 8.41 11.56 -30.25
N CYS A 23 9.46 11.86 -29.49
CA CYS A 23 9.35 12.64 -28.25
C CYS A 23 9.58 14.12 -28.56
N GLY A 24 8.68 14.69 -29.36
CA GLY A 24 8.61 16.12 -29.60
C GLY A 24 8.05 16.84 -28.39
N SER A 25 8.90 17.65 -27.80
CA SER A 25 8.64 18.69 -26.82
C SER A 25 7.25 19.32 -26.97
N LYS A 26 6.45 19.24 -25.91
CA LYS A 26 5.53 20.31 -25.57
C LYS A 26 6.17 21.06 -24.40
N ASP A 27 6.64 22.25 -24.72
CA ASP A 27 6.94 23.30 -23.76
C ASP A 27 5.74 23.54 -22.85
N GLY A 28 5.83 23.03 -21.65
CA GLY A 28 5.16 23.44 -20.46
C GLY A 28 6.17 23.11 -19.38
N GLY A 29 6.97 24.11 -19.02
CA GLY A 29 8.06 23.94 -18.06
C GLY A 29 7.54 23.45 -16.70
N GLN A 30 7.44 22.14 -16.56
CA GLN A 30 7.61 21.50 -15.28
C GLN A 30 9.11 21.34 -15.13
N GLU A 31 9.69 22.18 -14.30
CA GLU A 31 11.02 21.92 -13.76
C GLU A 31 10.96 20.52 -13.17
N GLU A 32 11.79 19.63 -13.65
CA GLU A 32 11.98 18.29 -13.11
C GLU A 32 12.62 18.48 -11.73
N TYR A 33 11.82 18.54 -10.68
CA TYR A 33 12.26 18.68 -9.30
C TYR A 33 13.21 17.52 -8.97
N ARG A 34 14.45 17.85 -8.69
CA ARG A 34 15.40 16.87 -8.15
C ARG A 34 15.13 16.74 -6.66
N ALA A 35 15.02 15.50 -6.18
CA ALA A 35 14.74 15.23 -4.78
C ALA A 35 15.62 16.01 -3.76
N PRO A 36 16.91 16.25 -3.98
CA PRO A 36 17.71 17.12 -3.12
C PRO A 36 17.21 18.55 -3.01
N ASP A 37 16.78 19.14 -4.13
CA ASP A 37 16.31 20.54 -4.15
C ASP A 37 15.01 20.69 -3.35
N ILE A 38 14.12 19.68 -3.43
CA ILE A 38 12.87 19.66 -2.66
C ILE A 38 13.14 19.53 -1.15
N ILE A 39 14.13 18.71 -0.75
CA ILE A 39 14.44 18.46 0.67
C ILE A 39 15.07 19.70 1.32
N GLU A 40 15.92 20.45 0.61
CA GLU A 40 16.60 21.64 1.13
C GLU A 40 15.60 22.76 1.51
N ASP A 41 14.47 22.85 0.81
CA ASP A 41 13.42 23.85 1.03
C ASP A 41 12.28 23.36 1.95
N ALA A 42 12.39 22.15 2.51
CA ALA A 42 11.34 21.56 3.32
C ALA A 42 11.14 22.31 4.64
N VAL A 43 9.95 22.84 4.85
CA VAL A 43 9.53 23.52 6.08
C VAL A 43 8.26 22.85 6.60
N TYR A 44 8.28 22.43 7.85
CA TYR A 44 7.10 21.85 8.50
C TYR A 44 6.03 22.92 8.73
N ASP A 45 4.81 22.65 8.23
CA ASP A 45 3.62 23.44 8.42
C ASP A 45 2.59 22.63 9.21
N PRO A 46 2.36 22.93 10.51
CA PRO A 46 1.43 22.19 11.33
C PRO A 46 -0.04 22.31 10.88
N ASP A 47 -0.36 23.29 10.05
CA ASP A 47 -1.71 23.52 9.52
C ASP A 47 -1.93 22.85 8.15
N ALA A 48 -0.89 22.20 7.57
CA ALA A 48 -1.01 21.49 6.31
C ALA A 48 -1.98 20.31 6.44
N GLN A 49 -2.93 20.22 5.53
CA GLN A 49 -3.92 19.15 5.47
C GLN A 49 -3.58 18.17 4.32
N GLY A 50 -3.76 16.87 4.53
CA GLY A 50 -3.56 15.86 3.51
C GLY A 50 -4.35 14.58 3.81
N ASP A 51 -4.64 13.78 2.80
CA ASP A 51 -5.13 12.41 2.97
C ASP A 51 -3.94 11.47 2.93
N TYR A 52 -3.62 10.86 4.05
CA TYR A 52 -2.46 10.03 4.25
C TYR A 52 -2.82 8.57 4.51
N SER A 53 -4.10 8.21 4.35
CA SER A 53 -4.62 6.88 4.72
C SER A 53 -3.88 5.72 4.03
N ASP A 54 -3.41 5.92 2.80
CA ASP A 54 -2.70 4.90 2.03
C ASP A 54 -1.28 4.64 2.54
N TYR A 55 -0.78 5.50 3.42
CA TYR A 55 0.56 5.37 3.99
C TYR A 55 0.56 4.76 5.40
N PHE A 56 -0.60 4.67 6.05
CA PHE A 56 -0.68 4.14 7.39
C PHE A 56 -0.40 2.64 7.43
N GLY A 57 0.45 2.24 8.37
CA GLY A 57 0.79 0.85 8.56
C GLY A 57 2.25 0.60 8.89
N LYS A 58 2.62 -0.68 8.81
CA LYS A 58 3.99 -1.17 9.00
C LYS A 58 4.63 -1.42 7.63
N TRP A 59 5.70 -0.73 7.38
CA TRP A 59 6.54 -0.85 6.21
C TRP A 59 7.82 -1.61 6.55
N VAL A 60 8.25 -2.49 5.68
CA VAL A 60 9.49 -3.27 5.85
C VAL A 60 10.51 -2.81 4.84
N GLY A 61 11.72 -2.54 5.30
CA GLY A 61 12.84 -2.22 4.43
C GLY A 61 13.20 -3.41 3.55
N ILE A 62 13.32 -3.16 2.25
CA ILE A 62 13.66 -4.15 1.24
C ILE A 62 14.98 -3.79 0.57
N ARG A 63 15.62 -4.79 -0.06
CA ARG A 63 16.94 -4.63 -0.68
C ARG A 63 17.99 -4.18 0.35
N ASP A 64 18.81 -3.21 0.02
CA ASP A 64 19.86 -2.68 0.91
C ASP A 64 19.38 -1.47 1.72
N CYS A 65 18.12 -1.48 2.19
CA CYS A 65 17.58 -0.38 2.99
C CYS A 65 18.33 -0.24 4.32
N GLU A 66 18.63 0.99 4.70
CA GLU A 66 19.33 1.26 5.97
C GLU A 66 18.46 0.90 7.18
N TYR A 67 17.15 1.07 7.08
CA TYR A 67 16.18 0.79 8.14
C TYR A 67 15.44 -0.51 7.88
N THR A 68 15.21 -1.28 8.93
CA THR A 68 14.50 -2.57 8.85
C THR A 68 12.99 -2.42 8.83
N THR A 69 12.48 -1.41 9.54
CA THR A 69 11.03 -1.18 9.69
C THR A 69 10.74 0.31 9.78
N MET A 70 9.62 0.70 9.20
CA MET A 70 9.02 2.02 9.36
C MET A 70 7.55 1.84 9.78
N LEU A 71 7.13 2.55 10.82
CA LEU A 71 5.72 2.67 11.19
C LEU A 71 5.23 4.04 10.79
N VAL A 72 4.08 4.09 10.12
CA VAL A 72 3.37 5.34 9.80
C VAL A 72 1.99 5.28 10.45
N THR A 73 1.68 6.24 11.28
CA THR A 73 0.45 6.27 12.09
C THR A 73 -0.27 7.60 11.96
N PRO A 74 -1.63 7.60 12.08
CA PRO A 74 -2.37 8.85 12.14
C PRO A 74 -1.95 9.70 13.34
N ALA A 75 -1.94 11.02 13.14
CA ALA A 75 -1.74 12.00 14.19
C ALA A 75 -2.68 13.19 13.99
N ASP A 76 -2.85 14.03 15.01
CA ASP A 76 -3.68 15.23 14.92
C ASP A 76 -3.17 16.14 13.79
N GLY A 77 -3.99 16.28 12.74
CA GLY A 77 -3.69 17.11 11.56
C GLY A 77 -2.74 16.50 10.52
N GLY A 78 -2.34 15.22 10.68
CA GLY A 78 -1.41 14.63 9.74
C GLY A 78 -1.03 13.19 10.06
N MET A 79 0.23 12.88 9.99
CA MET A 79 0.78 11.57 10.33
C MET A 79 2.10 11.68 11.09
N ARG A 80 2.41 10.63 11.82
CA ARG A 80 3.72 10.41 12.44
C ARG A 80 4.41 9.22 11.79
N PHE A 81 5.73 9.27 11.79
CA PHE A 81 6.57 8.14 11.40
C PHE A 81 7.52 7.74 12.52
N GLU A 82 7.90 6.49 12.51
CA GLU A 82 8.97 5.91 13.33
C GLU A 82 9.82 5.00 12.44
N LEU A 83 11.14 5.23 12.42
CA LEU A 83 12.11 4.41 11.70
C LEU A 83 12.90 3.56 12.67
N TYR A 84 13.01 2.29 12.37
CA TYR A 84 13.71 1.30 13.19
C TYR A 84 14.88 0.69 12.43
N LYS A 85 15.98 0.53 13.12
CA LYS A 85 17.14 -0.23 12.68
C LYS A 85 17.41 -1.34 13.70
N ASP A 86 17.31 -2.59 13.26
CA ASP A 86 17.48 -3.75 14.15
C ASP A 86 16.64 -3.64 15.45
N ASP A 87 15.33 -3.38 15.32
CA ASP A 87 14.35 -3.19 16.42
C ASP A 87 14.63 -2.00 17.36
N ARG A 88 15.56 -1.12 17.01
CA ARG A 88 15.85 0.10 17.76
C ARG A 88 15.29 1.30 17.04
N LEU A 89 14.53 2.13 17.75
CA LEU A 89 14.07 3.42 17.22
C LEU A 89 15.29 4.28 16.84
N ALA A 90 15.40 4.61 15.57
CA ALA A 90 16.49 5.39 15.01
C ALA A 90 16.08 6.84 14.73
N ALA A 91 14.84 7.05 14.25
CA ALA A 91 14.27 8.37 14.02
C ALA A 91 12.75 8.33 14.19
N SER A 92 12.18 9.44 14.58
CA SER A 92 10.72 9.63 14.65
C SER A 92 10.36 11.08 14.42
N GLY A 93 9.13 11.32 13.99
CA GLY A 93 8.68 12.69 13.78
C GLY A 93 7.33 12.78 13.10
N SER A 94 7.03 14.00 12.65
CA SER A 94 5.82 14.30 11.91
C SER A 94 6.05 14.17 10.41
N ALA A 95 4.98 13.92 9.67
CA ALA A 95 5.04 13.84 8.23
C ALA A 95 3.96 14.70 7.60
N GLN A 96 4.27 15.26 6.43
CA GLN A 96 3.36 16.11 5.71
C GLN A 96 3.54 15.98 4.20
N GLN A 97 2.47 16.15 3.45
CA GLN A 97 2.51 16.12 2.00
C GLN A 97 3.27 17.33 1.44
N VAL A 98 4.10 17.11 0.44
CA VAL A 98 4.74 18.18 -0.32
C VAL A 98 3.65 18.91 -1.12
N PRO A 99 3.47 20.22 -0.97
CA PRO A 99 2.42 20.96 -1.66
C PRO A 99 2.47 20.76 -3.19
N GLY A 100 1.35 20.28 -3.76
CA GLY A 100 1.23 20.06 -5.21
C GLY A 100 1.90 18.78 -5.75
N HIS A 101 2.44 17.92 -4.90
CA HIS A 101 3.11 16.67 -5.25
C HIS A 101 2.53 15.47 -4.50
N ALA A 102 2.76 14.26 -5.03
CA ALA A 102 2.44 12.99 -4.36
C ALA A 102 3.55 12.55 -3.37
N PHE A 103 4.47 13.45 -3.02
CA PHE A 103 5.58 13.17 -2.12
C PHE A 103 5.25 13.58 -0.71
N ILE A 104 5.95 12.97 0.27
CA ILE A 104 5.77 13.21 1.68
C ILE A 104 7.12 13.58 2.29
N TYR A 105 7.13 14.67 3.04
CA TYR A 105 8.23 15.00 3.93
C TYR A 105 8.06 14.30 5.27
N PHE A 106 9.11 13.68 5.73
CA PHE A 106 9.27 13.19 7.10
C PHE A 106 10.22 14.12 7.84
N PHE A 107 9.74 14.80 8.87
CA PHE A 107 10.52 15.73 9.69
C PHE A 107 10.94 15.04 10.98
N ASN A 108 12.26 14.88 11.18
CA ASN A 108 12.81 14.25 12.37
C ASN A 108 12.70 15.18 13.58
N ASP A 109 12.06 14.72 14.65
CA ASP A 109 11.90 15.47 15.90
C ASP A 109 13.24 15.81 16.58
N ALA A 110 14.29 15.01 16.34
CA ALA A 110 15.56 15.15 17.05
C ALA A 110 16.37 16.35 16.56
N ASP A 111 16.34 16.65 15.27
CA ASP A 111 17.21 17.66 14.64
C ASP A 111 16.50 18.54 13.60
N GLY A 112 15.21 18.25 13.32
CA GLY A 112 14.44 18.98 12.31
C GLY A 112 14.84 18.65 10.87
N SER A 113 15.69 17.64 10.65
CA SER A 113 16.02 17.21 9.29
C SER A 113 14.79 16.65 8.59
N ALA A 114 14.70 16.88 7.28
CA ALA A 114 13.62 16.37 6.46
C ALA A 114 14.11 15.20 5.59
N TYR A 115 13.28 14.16 5.48
CA TYR A 115 13.45 13.06 4.54
C TYR A 115 12.31 13.09 3.53
N LEU A 116 12.58 12.72 2.29
CA LEU A 116 11.56 12.60 1.26
C LEU A 116 11.14 11.15 1.11
N PHE A 117 9.83 10.89 1.23
CA PHE A 117 9.23 9.59 0.98
C PHE A 117 8.35 9.67 -0.25
N ALA A 118 8.63 8.81 -1.25
CA ALA A 118 8.01 8.89 -2.56
C ALA A 118 7.85 7.53 -3.22
N SER A 119 6.83 7.39 -4.07
CA SER A 119 6.69 6.20 -4.92
C SER A 119 7.77 6.18 -5.99
N ASN A 120 8.39 5.01 -6.18
CA ASN A 120 9.40 4.77 -7.19
C ASN A 120 9.21 3.37 -7.80
N ASN A 121 8.64 3.31 -9.01
CA ASN A 121 8.41 2.07 -9.77
C ASN A 121 7.66 0.96 -9.00
N GLY A 122 6.67 1.34 -8.19
CA GLY A 122 5.84 0.41 -7.43
C GLY A 122 6.31 0.14 -6.00
N ASP A 123 7.55 0.50 -5.66
CA ASP A 123 8.04 0.53 -4.28
C ASP A 123 7.97 1.96 -3.74
N MET A 124 8.04 2.12 -2.42
CA MET A 124 8.21 3.43 -1.79
C MET A 124 9.66 3.62 -1.40
N GLU A 125 10.25 4.74 -1.79
CA GLU A 125 11.62 5.11 -1.47
C GLU A 125 11.64 6.18 -0.38
N LEU A 126 12.35 5.91 0.73
CA LEU A 126 12.81 6.95 1.62
C LEU A 126 14.16 7.42 1.08
N TYR A 127 14.17 8.60 0.48
CA TYR A 127 15.31 9.09 -0.29
C TYR A 127 16.61 9.09 0.52
N SER A 128 17.67 8.57 -0.06
CA SER A 128 18.99 8.31 0.53
C SER A 128 19.09 7.16 1.54
N PHE A 129 17.99 6.51 1.91
CA PHE A 129 18.00 5.44 2.92
C PHE A 129 17.54 4.07 2.39
N GLY A 130 16.80 4.05 1.30
CA GLY A 130 16.39 2.81 0.63
C GLY A 130 14.89 2.67 0.42
N TYR A 131 14.50 1.46 0.07
CA TYR A 131 13.15 1.14 -0.37
C TYR A 131 12.37 0.40 0.71
N PHE A 132 11.05 0.62 0.73
CA PHE A 132 10.12 0.00 1.65
C PHE A 132 8.94 -0.62 0.90
N GLU A 133 8.44 -1.71 1.44
CA GLU A 133 7.20 -2.37 1.06
C GLU A 133 6.21 -2.29 2.22
N LEU A 134 4.93 -1.96 1.94
CA LEU A 134 3.88 -1.97 2.95
C LEU A 134 3.52 -3.41 3.30
N LYS A 135 3.95 -3.85 4.47
CA LYS A 135 3.75 -5.24 4.93
C LYS A 135 2.40 -5.42 5.62
N VAL A 136 2.03 -4.46 6.47
CA VAL A 136 0.79 -4.49 7.24
C VAL A 136 0.15 -3.11 7.14
N PRO A 137 -0.82 -2.91 6.25
CA PRO A 137 -1.57 -1.64 6.19
C PRO A 137 -2.36 -1.42 7.48
N ALA A 138 -2.59 -0.17 7.83
CA ALA A 138 -3.46 0.13 8.96
C ALA A 138 -4.92 -0.24 8.65
N PRO A 139 -5.70 -0.60 9.67
CA PRO A 139 -7.14 -0.82 9.51
C PRO A 139 -7.81 0.41 8.88
N ASN A 140 -8.76 0.17 7.97
CA ASN A 140 -9.56 1.26 7.41
C ASN A 140 -10.53 1.80 8.47
N THR A 141 -10.24 2.98 8.98
CA THR A 141 -11.08 3.65 9.99
C THR A 141 -12.21 4.48 9.38
N LYS A 142 -12.31 4.56 8.04
CA LYS A 142 -13.30 5.39 7.34
C LYS A 142 -14.67 4.71 7.23
N GLY A 143 -14.81 3.44 7.65
CA GLY A 143 -16.01 2.62 7.44
C GLY A 143 -16.10 2.11 6.00
N GLY A 144 -17.30 1.71 5.57
CA GLY A 144 -17.55 1.25 4.19
C GLY A 144 -17.72 -0.26 4.08
N PHE A 145 -17.88 -0.96 5.20
CA PHE A 145 -18.09 -2.40 5.24
C PHE A 145 -19.53 -2.80 5.57
N GLU A 146 -20.46 -1.82 5.65
CA GLU A 146 -21.85 -2.05 6.03
C GLU A 146 -22.56 -3.07 5.13
N ASP A 147 -22.19 -3.12 3.85
CA ASP A 147 -22.77 -4.05 2.87
C ASP A 147 -22.38 -5.52 3.12
N ILE A 148 -21.25 -5.73 3.78
CA ILE A 148 -20.70 -7.07 4.08
C ILE A 148 -20.67 -7.39 5.57
N ALA A 149 -21.03 -6.44 6.43
CA ALA A 149 -21.10 -6.67 7.85
C ALA A 149 -22.22 -7.68 8.18
N GLY A 150 -21.95 -8.53 9.16
CA GLY A 150 -22.86 -9.58 9.62
C GLY A 150 -22.17 -10.90 9.88
N THR A 151 -22.99 -11.93 10.16
CA THR A 151 -22.55 -13.29 10.43
C THR A 151 -22.72 -14.14 9.17
N TRP A 152 -21.66 -14.81 8.77
CA TRP A 152 -21.57 -15.61 7.57
C TRP A 152 -21.22 -17.05 7.92
N TYR A 153 -21.88 -18.01 7.31
CA TYR A 153 -21.77 -19.42 7.64
C TYR A 153 -21.17 -20.20 6.48
N LEU A 154 -20.17 -21.03 6.73
CA LEU A 154 -19.61 -21.92 5.72
C LEU A 154 -20.70 -22.80 5.13
N GLY A 155 -20.93 -22.70 3.82
CA GLY A 155 -22.00 -23.41 3.11
C GLY A 155 -23.43 -22.95 3.46
N GLY A 156 -23.61 -21.86 4.22
CA GLY A 156 -24.92 -21.20 4.45
C GLY A 156 -25.80 -21.80 5.52
N GLY A 157 -25.35 -22.82 6.23
CA GLY A 157 -26.19 -23.50 7.26
C GLY A 157 -25.96 -22.97 8.68
N PRO A 158 -27.01 -22.86 9.53
CA PRO A 158 -26.86 -22.38 10.90
C PRO A 158 -26.08 -23.33 11.82
N ASN A 159 -25.76 -24.54 11.36
CA ASN A 159 -24.90 -25.50 12.03
C ASN A 159 -23.54 -25.65 11.32
N ALA A 160 -23.12 -24.61 10.63
CA ALA A 160 -21.81 -24.61 9.95
C ALA A 160 -20.66 -24.88 10.94
N GLU A 161 -19.68 -25.63 10.51
CA GLU A 161 -18.47 -25.89 11.29
C GLU A 161 -17.65 -24.62 11.47
N SER A 162 -17.71 -23.71 10.49
CA SER A 162 -17.01 -22.43 10.51
C SER A 162 -17.95 -21.25 10.30
N VAL A 163 -17.71 -20.18 11.05
CA VAL A 163 -18.50 -18.94 11.04
C VAL A 163 -17.55 -17.76 10.97
N LEU A 164 -17.85 -16.81 10.10
CA LEU A 164 -17.13 -15.56 9.94
C LEU A 164 -18.05 -14.41 10.35
N ASP A 165 -17.67 -13.65 11.37
CA ASP A 165 -18.35 -12.41 11.76
C ASP A 165 -17.54 -11.21 11.25
N ILE A 166 -18.21 -10.26 10.61
CA ILE A 166 -17.61 -9.00 10.14
C ILE A 166 -18.44 -7.85 10.70
N ASP A 167 -17.79 -6.86 11.32
CA ASP A 167 -18.48 -5.66 11.80
C ASP A 167 -18.48 -4.51 10.76
N ASN A 168 -19.18 -3.42 11.06
CA ASN A 168 -19.28 -2.25 10.18
C ASN A 168 -17.97 -1.50 9.96
N ASN A 169 -16.94 -1.77 10.76
CA ASN A 169 -15.61 -1.19 10.63
C ASN A 169 -14.65 -2.12 9.85
N GLY A 170 -15.13 -3.31 9.43
CA GLY A 170 -14.31 -4.31 8.77
C GLY A 170 -13.46 -5.14 9.73
N GLU A 171 -13.72 -5.07 11.05
CA GLU A 171 -13.14 -6.02 11.99
C GLU A 171 -13.81 -7.38 11.80
N TRP A 172 -13.03 -8.45 11.74
CA TRP A 172 -13.54 -9.79 11.51
C TRP A 172 -13.07 -10.78 12.57
N VAL A 173 -13.89 -11.79 12.80
CA VAL A 173 -13.57 -12.93 13.68
C VAL A 173 -14.00 -14.21 12.98
N LEU A 174 -13.08 -15.16 12.90
CA LEU A 174 -13.32 -16.49 12.35
C LEU A 174 -13.44 -17.51 13.49
N TYR A 175 -14.50 -18.29 13.47
CA TYR A 175 -14.79 -19.32 14.43
C TYR A 175 -14.78 -20.71 13.80
N GLU A 176 -14.29 -21.71 14.53
CA GLU A 176 -14.55 -23.13 14.29
C GLU A 176 -15.33 -23.69 15.48
N GLY A 177 -16.58 -24.06 15.26
CA GLY A 177 -17.51 -24.37 16.35
C GLY A 177 -17.70 -23.15 17.27
N SER A 178 -17.24 -23.26 18.51
CA SER A 178 -17.29 -22.15 19.49
C SER A 178 -15.93 -21.48 19.74
N ALA A 179 -14.89 -21.94 19.09
CA ALA A 179 -13.54 -21.43 19.29
C ALA A 179 -13.22 -20.33 18.27
N VAL A 180 -12.66 -19.22 18.74
CA VAL A 180 -12.02 -18.22 17.86
C VAL A 180 -10.71 -18.82 17.34
N VAL A 181 -10.61 -19.00 16.02
CA VAL A 181 -9.40 -19.50 15.36
C VAL A 181 -8.51 -18.37 14.86
N ASP A 182 -9.13 -17.28 14.42
CA ASP A 182 -8.39 -16.06 14.02
C ASP A 182 -9.30 -14.83 14.10
N ASN A 183 -8.70 -13.65 14.10
CA ASN A 183 -9.39 -12.37 14.02
C ASN A 183 -8.49 -11.30 13.40
N GLY A 184 -9.11 -10.24 12.90
CA GLY A 184 -8.33 -9.19 12.26
C GLY A 184 -9.18 -8.08 11.68
N TYR A 185 -8.72 -7.51 10.60
CA TYR A 185 -9.38 -6.40 9.93
C TYR A 185 -9.28 -6.54 8.40
N LEU A 186 -10.26 -5.96 7.72
CA LEU A 186 -10.31 -5.92 6.27
C LEU A 186 -9.64 -4.65 5.74
N VAL A 187 -8.94 -4.80 4.62
CA VAL A 187 -8.49 -3.70 3.76
C VAL A 187 -9.08 -3.93 2.38
N GLN A 188 -9.82 -2.97 1.86
CA GLN A 188 -10.42 -3.09 0.54
C GLN A 188 -9.34 -3.00 -0.54
N HIS A 189 -9.46 -3.81 -1.60
CA HIS A 189 -8.57 -3.73 -2.74
C HIS A 189 -8.74 -2.40 -3.48
N ASP A 190 -7.64 -1.77 -3.92
CA ASP A 190 -7.63 -0.41 -4.48
C ASP A 190 -8.49 -0.24 -5.74
N THR A 191 -8.56 -1.27 -6.57
CA THR A 191 -9.20 -1.21 -7.89
C THR A 191 -10.41 -2.11 -8.04
N ILE A 192 -10.58 -3.12 -7.17
CA ILE A 192 -11.66 -4.12 -7.22
C ILE A 192 -12.49 -3.98 -5.95
N LYS A 193 -13.69 -3.43 -6.07
CA LYS A 193 -14.57 -3.13 -4.93
C LYS A 193 -15.10 -4.36 -4.19
N GLU A 194 -15.10 -5.50 -4.86
CA GLU A 194 -15.57 -6.78 -4.33
C GLU A 194 -14.48 -7.55 -3.60
N ASP A 195 -13.20 -7.13 -3.74
CA ASP A 195 -12.05 -7.83 -3.18
C ASP A 195 -11.48 -7.11 -1.97
N TYR A 196 -11.05 -7.89 -1.00
CA TYR A 196 -10.51 -7.44 0.27
C TYR A 196 -9.32 -8.31 0.68
N TYR A 197 -8.41 -7.72 1.43
CA TYR A 197 -7.35 -8.39 2.15
C TYR A 197 -7.72 -8.47 3.62
N ALA A 198 -7.83 -9.68 4.17
CA ALA A 198 -8.17 -9.90 5.57
C ALA A 198 -6.89 -10.17 6.38
N HIS A 199 -6.35 -9.12 6.99
CA HIS A 199 -5.14 -9.17 7.79
C HIS A 199 -5.43 -9.74 9.17
N SER A 200 -4.66 -10.77 9.59
CA SER A 200 -4.74 -11.36 10.92
C SER A 200 -4.08 -10.46 11.97
N ARG A 201 -4.73 -10.31 13.14
CA ARG A 201 -4.11 -9.69 14.32
C ARG A 201 -3.30 -10.67 15.16
N GLN A 202 -3.52 -11.98 14.97
CA GLN A 202 -2.79 -13.01 15.71
C GLN A 202 -1.41 -13.29 15.09
N ASN A 203 -1.31 -13.12 13.75
CA ASN A 203 -0.08 -13.33 13.02
C ASN A 203 0.03 -12.35 11.85
N GLU A 204 0.91 -11.37 11.96
CA GLU A 204 1.09 -10.32 10.93
C GLU A 204 1.55 -10.84 9.56
N ASP A 205 2.05 -12.07 9.48
CA ASP A 205 2.42 -12.71 8.21
C ASP A 205 1.23 -13.41 7.52
N VAL A 206 0.06 -13.46 8.19
CA VAL A 206 -1.15 -14.08 7.65
C VAL A 206 -2.09 -13.01 7.11
N CYS A 207 -2.40 -13.16 5.83
CA CYS A 207 -3.40 -12.38 5.14
C CYS A 207 -4.24 -13.33 4.28
N TYR A 208 -5.56 -13.30 4.45
CA TYR A 208 -6.48 -14.08 3.64
C TYR A 208 -7.01 -13.22 2.51
N ASP A 209 -7.05 -13.77 1.30
CA ASP A 209 -7.81 -13.17 0.22
C ASP A 209 -9.31 -13.35 0.51
N MET A 210 -10.08 -12.29 0.35
CA MET A 210 -11.52 -12.33 0.51
C MET A 210 -12.18 -11.62 -0.67
N SER A 211 -13.17 -12.22 -1.25
CA SER A 211 -14.02 -11.58 -2.26
C SER A 211 -15.50 -11.75 -1.95
N THR A 212 -16.33 -10.85 -2.47
CA THR A 212 -17.77 -10.89 -2.29
C THR A 212 -18.49 -11.09 -3.61
N SER A 213 -19.67 -11.73 -3.57
CA SER A 213 -20.57 -11.73 -4.72
C SER A 213 -21.07 -10.31 -5.01
N LEU A 214 -21.43 -10.04 -6.27
CA LEU A 214 -21.98 -8.74 -6.69
C LEU A 214 -23.27 -8.36 -5.97
N ASP A 215 -24.04 -9.35 -5.57
CA ASP A 215 -25.31 -9.17 -4.80
C ASP A 215 -25.08 -9.13 -3.29
N ARG A 216 -23.83 -9.29 -2.82
CA ARG A 216 -23.45 -9.29 -1.40
C ARG A 216 -24.14 -10.40 -0.57
N GLU A 217 -24.48 -11.52 -1.21
CA GLU A 217 -25.10 -12.69 -0.55
C GLU A 217 -24.09 -13.80 -0.22
N GLY A 218 -22.84 -13.68 -0.71
CA GLY A 218 -21.76 -14.63 -0.49
C GLY A 218 -20.41 -13.98 -0.31
N ILE A 219 -19.57 -14.64 0.47
CA ILE A 219 -18.14 -14.33 0.68
C ILE A 219 -17.35 -15.58 0.31
N TRP A 220 -16.31 -15.41 -0.48
CA TRP A 220 -15.25 -16.39 -0.71
C TRP A 220 -14.04 -16.02 0.12
N TRP A 221 -13.56 -16.97 0.92
CA TRP A 221 -12.52 -16.74 1.92
C TRP A 221 -11.32 -17.64 1.72
N GLY A 222 -10.12 -17.07 1.78
CA GLY A 222 -8.87 -17.77 1.75
C GLY A 222 -8.51 -18.39 0.38
N SER A 223 -7.37 -19.06 0.34
CA SER A 223 -6.83 -19.66 -0.89
C SER A 223 -7.66 -20.82 -1.44
N GLU A 224 -8.46 -21.47 -0.60
CA GLU A 224 -9.34 -22.57 -1.00
C GLU A 224 -10.71 -22.07 -1.51
N ASN A 225 -10.97 -20.76 -1.42
CA ASN A 225 -12.21 -20.12 -1.80
C ASN A 225 -13.43 -20.73 -1.06
N ASP A 226 -13.30 -20.89 0.24
CA ASP A 226 -14.40 -21.35 1.08
C ASP A 226 -15.58 -20.40 0.98
N ALA A 227 -16.75 -20.93 0.63
CA ALA A 227 -17.94 -20.13 0.44
C ALA A 227 -18.72 -19.95 1.75
N TYR A 228 -18.78 -18.72 2.23
CA TYR A 228 -19.59 -18.30 3.37
C TYR A 228 -20.84 -17.58 2.86
N LEU A 229 -22.00 -17.97 3.36
CA LEU A 229 -23.29 -17.44 2.94
C LEU A 229 -24.05 -16.90 4.14
N LYS A 230 -24.96 -15.95 3.90
CA LYS A 230 -25.95 -15.55 4.91
C LYS A 230 -26.89 -16.72 5.24
N PRO A 231 -27.37 -16.81 6.48
CA PRO A 231 -28.33 -17.87 6.84
C PRO A 231 -29.64 -17.72 6.04
N VAL A 232 -30.12 -18.83 5.49
CA VAL A 232 -31.41 -18.91 4.78
C VAL A 232 -32.55 -19.07 5.78
#